data_3ffa2251ee15bf69bb2e136b3f7075a2
#
_entry.id   3ffa2251ee15bf69bb2e136b3f7075a2
#
_cell.length_a   1.000
_cell.length_b   1.000
_cell.length_c   1.000
_cell.angle_alpha   90.00
_cell.angle_beta   90.00
_cell.angle_gamma   90.00
#
_symmetry.space_group_name_H-M   'P 1'
#
loop_
_entity.id
_entity.type
_entity.pdbx_description
1 polymer ?
#
loop_
_entity_poly.entity_id
_entity_poly.type
_entity_poly.pdbx_seq_one_letter_code
_entity_poly.pdbx_strand_id
1 'polypeptide(L)'
;MHKQLRWRWPVVAVAFVLSLTALVAAQRVVVERRQQPLLAQLEQMPGVERVWLESEGGRRGLWVRVGPTDDLPGLVTALERLALSGRVGSVDEVVLVDSRTPALVRAHHALALVLQEGSASGAFTEMAARVEQQARELGLQTGRVWVDSRRVYALLQGDGGHLVDVIPRPSGSDGMEPGLPVRVAVDAPYRSAATGGSPEGGGGQP
;
A
#
# COMPACT_ATOMS: atom_id res chain seq x y z
N MET A 1 36.02 55.53 13.27
CA MET A 1 36.38 54.39 12.39
C MET A 1 35.44 53.20 12.57
N HIS A 2 34.10 53.32 12.31
CA HIS A 2 33.15 52.22 12.54
C HIS A 2 32.17 51.93 11.38
N LYS A 3 32.51 52.32 10.14
CA LYS A 3 31.54 52.18 9.00
C LYS A 3 31.71 50.92 8.15
N GLN A 4 32.74 50.11 8.34
CA GLN A 4 33.03 48.95 7.46
C GLN A 4 32.37 47.62 7.86
N LEU A 5 31.77 47.52 9.06
CA LEU A 5 31.29 46.23 9.56
C LEU A 5 29.87 45.91 9.12
N ARG A 6 29.03 46.91 8.75
CA ARG A 6 27.60 46.71 8.44
C ARG A 6 27.33 46.10 7.05
N TRP A 7 28.25 46.13 6.13
CA TRP A 7 28.07 45.61 4.76
C TRP A 7 28.27 44.10 4.64
N ARG A 8 28.98 43.46 5.55
CA ARG A 8 29.31 42.03 5.45
C ARG A 8 28.23 41.08 5.97
N TRP A 9 27.30 41.55 6.78
CA TRP A 9 26.23 40.77 7.35
C TRP A 9 25.30 40.15 6.32
N PRO A 10 24.83 40.85 5.27
CA PRO A 10 23.95 40.22 4.27
C PRO A 10 24.67 39.14 3.47
N VAL A 11 25.98 39.31 3.20
CA VAL A 11 26.77 38.30 2.49
C VAL A 11 26.95 37.04 3.34
N VAL A 12 27.18 37.18 4.62
CA VAL A 12 27.27 36.05 5.56
C VAL A 12 25.92 35.34 5.69
N ALA A 13 24.82 36.08 5.78
CA ALA A 13 23.49 35.50 5.82
C ALA A 13 23.15 34.71 4.56
N VAL A 14 23.44 35.25 3.39
CA VAL A 14 23.21 34.56 2.10
C VAL A 14 24.08 33.29 2.00
N ALA A 15 25.37 33.38 2.37
CA ALA A 15 26.25 32.21 2.37
C ALA A 15 25.77 31.13 3.34
N PHE A 16 25.26 31.51 4.51
CA PHE A 16 24.70 30.57 5.49
C PHE A 16 23.45 29.87 4.95
N VAL A 17 22.51 30.62 4.37
CA VAL A 17 21.30 30.04 3.75
C VAL A 17 21.66 29.09 2.59
N LEU A 18 22.61 29.46 1.73
CA LEU A 18 23.08 28.59 0.66
C LEU A 18 23.75 27.31 1.19
N SER A 19 24.55 27.43 2.26
CA SER A 19 25.18 26.27 2.89
C SER A 19 24.14 25.34 3.53
N LEU A 20 23.12 25.90 4.17
CA LEU A 20 22.04 25.14 4.80
C LEU A 20 21.20 24.41 3.74
N THR A 21 20.84 25.07 2.65
CA THR A 21 20.09 24.46 1.55
C THR A 21 20.91 23.36 0.86
N ALA A 22 22.21 23.58 0.63
CA ALA A 22 23.10 22.57 0.07
C ALA A 22 23.23 21.36 1.00
N LEU A 23 23.33 21.56 2.32
CA LEU A 23 23.40 20.49 3.31
C LEU A 23 22.11 19.66 3.32
N VAL A 24 20.94 20.31 3.31
CA VAL A 24 19.64 19.63 3.26
C VAL A 24 19.47 18.85 1.95
N ALA A 25 19.88 19.41 0.82
CA ALA A 25 19.86 18.73 -0.47
C ALA A 25 20.80 17.50 -0.48
N ALA A 26 22.01 17.65 0.04
CA ALA A 26 22.96 16.54 0.15
C ALA A 26 22.45 15.42 1.05
N GLN A 27 21.82 15.75 2.17
CA GLN A 27 21.20 14.74 3.05
C GLN A 27 20.08 13.96 2.35
N ARG A 28 19.22 14.63 1.57
CA ARG A 28 18.17 13.96 0.79
C ARG A 28 18.74 12.96 -0.21
N VAL A 29 19.75 13.38 -0.97
CA VAL A 29 20.41 12.51 -1.97
C VAL A 29 21.07 11.28 -1.32
N VAL A 30 21.69 11.43 -0.16
CA VAL A 30 22.32 10.32 0.58
C VAL A 30 21.27 9.34 1.10
N VAL A 31 20.16 9.84 1.62
CA VAL A 31 19.06 8.99 2.11
C VAL A 31 18.42 8.21 0.96
N GLU A 32 18.12 8.85 -0.16
CA GLU A 32 17.56 8.19 -1.35
C GLU A 32 18.50 7.10 -1.90
N ARG A 33 19.80 7.39 -2.00
CA ARG A 33 20.77 6.39 -2.48
C ARG A 33 20.91 5.16 -1.57
N ARG A 34 20.67 5.30 -0.26
CA ARG A 34 20.70 4.17 0.68
C ARG A 34 19.43 3.32 0.64
N GLN A 35 18.31 3.88 0.23
CA GLN A 35 17.03 3.18 0.16
C GLN A 35 16.86 2.35 -1.12
N GLN A 36 17.41 2.82 -2.25
CA GLN A 36 17.28 2.15 -3.55
C GLN A 36 17.69 0.67 -3.56
N PRO A 37 18.84 0.24 -2.98
CA PRO A 37 19.21 -1.17 -3.01
C PRO A 37 18.29 -2.07 -2.19
N LEU A 38 17.66 -1.53 -1.13
CA LEU A 38 16.71 -2.29 -0.31
C LEU A 38 15.37 -2.46 -1.05
N LEU A 39 14.90 -1.41 -1.73
CA LEU A 39 13.69 -1.51 -2.54
C LEU A 39 13.89 -2.47 -3.72
N ALA A 40 15.05 -2.44 -4.37
CA ALA A 40 15.40 -3.38 -5.43
C ALA A 40 15.47 -4.85 -4.95
N GLN A 41 15.86 -5.09 -3.70
CA GLN A 41 15.79 -6.44 -3.09
C GLN A 41 14.35 -6.91 -2.90
N LEU A 42 13.45 -6.01 -2.53
CA LEU A 42 12.03 -6.34 -2.41
C LEU A 42 11.39 -6.67 -3.76
N GLU A 43 11.77 -5.95 -4.82
CA GLU A 43 11.29 -6.23 -6.19
C GLU A 43 11.74 -7.60 -6.72
N GLN A 44 12.74 -8.22 -6.09
CA GLN A 44 13.15 -9.60 -6.40
C GLN A 44 12.33 -10.66 -5.66
N MET A 45 11.48 -10.25 -4.71
CA MET A 45 10.64 -11.20 -3.97
C MET A 45 9.50 -11.72 -4.85
N PRO A 46 9.17 -13.01 -4.77
CA PRO A 46 8.01 -13.58 -5.47
C PRO A 46 6.73 -12.82 -5.10
N GLY A 47 5.94 -12.44 -6.10
CA GLY A 47 4.70 -11.69 -5.90
C GLY A 47 4.86 -10.19 -5.72
N VAL A 48 6.06 -9.64 -5.91
CA VAL A 48 6.31 -8.19 -5.93
C VAL A 48 6.64 -7.75 -7.35
N GLU A 49 5.86 -6.83 -7.89
CA GLU A 49 6.11 -6.24 -9.21
C GLU A 49 6.87 -4.92 -9.12
N ARG A 50 6.57 -4.12 -8.09
CA ARG A 50 7.19 -2.82 -7.89
C ARG A 50 7.05 -2.36 -6.44
N VAL A 51 8.07 -1.63 -5.94
CA VAL A 51 8.06 -1.04 -4.60
C VAL A 51 8.47 0.41 -4.67
N TRP A 52 7.76 1.29 -3.95
CA TRP A 52 8.13 2.70 -3.81
C TRP A 52 7.65 3.26 -2.47
N LEU A 53 8.22 4.40 -2.11
CA LEU A 53 7.79 5.17 -0.94
C LEU A 53 7.01 6.38 -1.41
N GLU A 54 5.85 6.59 -0.84
CA GLU A 54 4.98 7.72 -1.16
C GLU A 54 4.38 8.30 0.11
N SER A 55 4.14 9.61 0.11
CA SER A 55 3.46 10.28 1.22
C SER A 55 2.09 10.74 0.77
N GLU A 56 1.05 10.22 1.41
CA GLU A 56 -0.34 10.58 1.16
C GLU A 56 -0.97 11.06 2.47
N GLY A 57 -1.57 12.27 2.47
CA GLY A 57 -2.23 12.82 3.65
C GLY A 57 -1.33 13.02 4.87
N GLY A 58 -0.03 13.24 4.66
CA GLY A 58 0.96 13.39 5.75
C GLY A 58 1.47 12.07 6.34
N ARG A 59 0.98 10.93 5.88
CA ARG A 59 1.49 9.60 6.22
C ARG A 59 2.44 9.10 5.16
N ARG A 60 3.53 8.49 5.58
CA ARG A 60 4.50 7.88 4.68
C ARG A 60 4.22 6.39 4.53
N GLY A 61 3.81 5.99 3.33
CA GLY A 61 3.50 4.61 2.99
C GLY A 61 4.64 3.91 2.25
N LEU A 62 4.82 2.62 2.55
CA LEU A 62 5.55 1.68 1.70
C LEU A 62 4.54 1.08 0.72
N TRP A 63 4.58 1.53 -0.52
CA TRP A 63 3.68 1.11 -1.57
C TRP A 63 4.28 -0.07 -2.34
N VAL A 64 3.50 -1.11 -2.50
CA VAL A 64 3.94 -2.35 -3.14
C VAL A 64 2.89 -2.78 -4.15
N ARG A 65 3.25 -2.79 -5.42
CA ARG A 65 2.43 -3.43 -6.44
C ARG A 65 2.63 -4.93 -6.31
N VAL A 66 1.55 -5.61 -5.94
CA VAL A 66 1.54 -7.06 -5.74
C VAL A 66 1.15 -7.72 -7.04
N GLY A 67 1.94 -8.70 -7.47
CA GLY A 67 1.58 -9.62 -8.55
C GLY A 67 0.96 -10.92 -7.98
N PRO A 68 0.72 -11.90 -8.86
CA PRO A 68 0.28 -13.22 -8.43
C PRO A 68 1.29 -13.83 -7.44
N THR A 69 0.81 -14.31 -6.30
CA THR A 69 1.63 -14.92 -5.26
C THR A 69 0.94 -16.11 -4.63
N ASP A 70 1.73 -17.07 -4.18
CA ASP A 70 1.26 -18.23 -3.45
C ASP A 70 1.35 -18.06 -1.93
N ASP A 71 2.03 -17.00 -1.45
CA ASP A 71 2.22 -16.69 -0.03
C ASP A 71 2.05 -15.18 0.25
N LEU A 72 0.82 -14.72 0.23
CA LEU A 72 0.50 -13.33 0.54
C LEU A 72 0.79 -12.95 2.02
N PRO A 73 0.50 -13.81 3.03
CA PRO A 73 0.86 -13.53 4.42
C PRO A 73 2.36 -13.37 4.65
N GLY A 74 3.16 -14.26 4.06
CA GLY A 74 4.62 -14.17 4.14
C GLY A 74 5.16 -12.89 3.51
N LEU A 75 4.63 -12.51 2.36
CA LEU A 75 4.96 -11.23 1.70
C LEU A 75 4.65 -10.04 2.62
N VAL A 76 3.42 -9.94 3.13
CA VAL A 76 3.02 -8.84 4.02
C VAL A 76 3.89 -8.79 5.28
N THR A 77 4.17 -9.94 5.89
CA THR A 77 5.05 -10.02 7.07
C THR A 77 6.47 -9.52 6.77
N ALA A 78 7.02 -9.84 5.59
CA ALA A 78 8.34 -9.37 5.18
C ALA A 78 8.35 -7.84 4.96
N LEU A 79 7.30 -7.30 4.34
CA LEU A 79 7.13 -5.86 4.13
C LEU A 79 7.00 -5.10 5.46
N GLU A 80 6.19 -5.59 6.39
CA GLU A 80 6.06 -4.98 7.73
C GLU A 80 7.40 -5.00 8.48
N ARG A 81 8.10 -6.13 8.45
CA ARG A 81 9.41 -6.25 9.11
C ARG A 81 10.43 -5.26 8.54
N LEU A 82 10.43 -5.07 7.23
CA LEU A 82 11.30 -4.07 6.61
C LEU A 82 10.88 -2.65 6.99
N ALA A 83 9.60 -2.32 6.94
CA ALA A 83 9.07 -1.02 7.32
C ALA A 83 9.41 -0.66 8.77
N LEU A 84 9.26 -1.63 9.69
CA LEU A 84 9.62 -1.47 11.10
C LEU A 84 11.13 -1.43 11.36
N SER A 85 11.96 -1.94 10.46
CA SER A 85 13.42 -1.94 10.63
C SER A 85 14.05 -0.55 10.58
N GLY A 86 13.33 0.47 10.15
CA GLY A 86 13.82 1.83 9.94
C GLY A 86 14.80 1.98 8.77
N ARG A 87 15.15 0.89 8.08
CA ARG A 87 16.11 0.91 6.95
C ARG A 87 15.62 1.75 5.76
N VAL A 88 14.33 1.80 5.56
CA VAL A 88 13.65 2.61 4.52
C VAL A 88 13.16 3.95 5.04
N GLY A 89 13.57 4.34 6.25
CA GLY A 89 13.08 5.48 7.00
C GLY A 89 11.83 5.15 7.82
N SER A 90 11.20 6.17 8.40
CA SER A 90 9.91 5.97 9.08
C SER A 90 8.82 5.68 8.05
N VAL A 91 8.10 4.60 8.26
CA VAL A 91 6.95 4.16 7.46
C VAL A 91 5.77 4.03 8.42
N ASP A 92 4.66 4.66 8.08
CA ASP A 92 3.46 4.68 8.92
C ASP A 92 2.46 3.60 8.52
N GLU A 93 2.51 3.15 7.25
CA GLU A 93 1.62 2.12 6.71
C GLU A 93 2.26 1.35 5.55
N VAL A 94 1.79 0.13 5.31
CA VAL A 94 2.07 -0.65 4.10
C VAL A 94 0.85 -0.58 3.19
N VAL A 95 1.04 -0.21 1.93
CA VAL A 95 -0.03 -0.09 0.94
C VAL A 95 0.19 -1.11 -0.17
N LEU A 96 -0.69 -2.09 -0.25
CA LEU A 96 -0.70 -3.07 -1.33
C LEU A 96 -1.49 -2.51 -2.51
N VAL A 97 -0.91 -2.52 -3.69
CA VAL A 97 -1.56 -2.06 -4.92
C VAL A 97 -1.82 -3.26 -5.81
N ASP A 98 -3.08 -3.45 -6.18
CA ASP A 98 -3.50 -4.55 -7.05
C ASP A 98 -3.97 -4.08 -8.43
N SER A 99 -4.10 -5.00 -9.38
CA SER A 99 -4.56 -4.76 -10.74
C SER A 99 -5.99 -5.28 -10.96
N ARG A 100 -6.94 -4.77 -10.17
CA ARG A 100 -8.33 -5.24 -10.21
C ARG A 100 -9.08 -4.81 -11.47
N THR A 101 -9.77 -5.77 -12.08
CA THR A 101 -10.71 -5.53 -13.17
C THR A 101 -12.13 -5.32 -12.63
N PRO A 102 -13.07 -4.77 -13.42
CA PRO A 102 -14.48 -4.69 -13.01
C PRO A 102 -15.12 -6.06 -12.71
N ALA A 103 -14.66 -7.11 -13.36
CA ALA A 103 -15.10 -8.49 -13.09
C ALA A 103 -14.64 -8.95 -11.70
N LEU A 104 -13.37 -8.71 -11.35
CA LEU A 104 -12.83 -9.03 -10.03
C LEU A 104 -13.51 -8.24 -8.91
N VAL A 105 -13.84 -6.97 -9.14
CA VAL A 105 -14.59 -6.15 -8.17
C VAL A 105 -15.99 -6.73 -7.93
N ARG A 106 -16.71 -7.14 -8.99
CA ARG A 106 -18.01 -7.79 -8.83
C ARG A 106 -17.91 -9.11 -8.09
N ALA A 107 -16.91 -9.93 -8.41
CA ALA A 107 -16.66 -11.18 -7.74
C ALA A 107 -16.33 -10.96 -6.24
N HIS A 108 -15.49 -9.98 -5.92
CA HIS A 108 -15.18 -9.61 -4.53
C HIS A 108 -16.45 -9.20 -3.77
N HIS A 109 -17.33 -8.39 -4.37
CA HIS A 109 -18.60 -8.02 -3.73
C HIS A 109 -19.49 -9.26 -3.45
N ALA A 110 -19.53 -10.23 -4.37
CA ALA A 110 -20.28 -11.47 -4.15
C ALA A 110 -19.69 -12.32 -3.01
N LEU A 111 -18.36 -12.29 -2.84
CA LEU A 111 -17.62 -13.03 -1.81
C LEU A 111 -17.53 -12.30 -0.47
N ALA A 112 -17.85 -11.01 -0.42
CA ALA A 112 -17.65 -10.16 0.75
C ALA A 112 -18.36 -10.69 2.01
N LEU A 113 -19.58 -11.20 1.87
CA LEU A 113 -20.32 -11.78 3.00
C LEU A 113 -19.66 -13.03 3.55
N VAL A 114 -19.16 -13.91 2.68
CA VAL A 114 -18.45 -15.14 3.07
C VAL A 114 -17.17 -14.80 3.83
N LEU A 115 -16.41 -13.82 3.35
CA LEU A 115 -15.18 -13.35 3.99
C LEU A 115 -15.47 -12.71 5.36
N GLN A 116 -16.52 -11.90 5.46
CA GLN A 116 -16.93 -11.24 6.70
C GLN A 116 -17.44 -12.25 7.73
N GLU A 117 -18.32 -13.14 7.32
CA GLU A 117 -18.88 -14.19 8.18
C GLU A 117 -17.77 -15.10 8.71
N GLY A 118 -16.90 -15.59 7.84
CA GLY A 118 -15.77 -16.44 8.21
C GLY A 118 -14.76 -15.75 9.12
N SER A 119 -14.48 -14.48 8.87
CA SER A 119 -13.61 -13.67 9.73
C SER A 119 -14.20 -13.46 11.12
N ALA A 120 -15.50 -13.21 11.22
CA ALA A 120 -16.19 -12.96 12.49
C ALA A 120 -16.41 -14.24 13.30
N SER A 121 -16.77 -15.37 12.64
CA SER A 121 -17.07 -16.64 13.29
C SER A 121 -15.83 -17.48 13.61
N GLY A 122 -14.69 -17.21 12.95
CA GLY A 122 -13.49 -18.04 13.03
C GLY A 122 -13.59 -19.36 12.22
N ALA A 123 -14.63 -19.54 11.40
CA ALA A 123 -14.84 -20.72 10.55
C ALA A 123 -13.95 -20.67 9.28
N PHE A 124 -12.64 -20.53 9.47
CA PHE A 124 -11.70 -20.22 8.38
C PHE A 124 -11.59 -21.30 7.31
N THR A 125 -11.66 -22.58 7.70
CA THR A 125 -11.62 -23.70 6.74
C THR A 125 -12.82 -23.70 5.82
N GLU A 126 -14.02 -23.46 6.39
CA GLU A 126 -15.27 -23.37 5.64
C GLU A 126 -15.28 -22.13 4.73
N MET A 127 -14.83 -20.99 5.25
CA MET A 127 -14.69 -19.76 4.49
C MET A 127 -13.79 -19.98 3.28
N ALA A 128 -12.60 -20.58 3.46
CA ALA A 128 -11.66 -20.82 2.37
C ALA A 128 -12.26 -21.74 1.28
N ALA A 129 -12.94 -22.82 1.69
CA ALA A 129 -13.60 -23.72 0.75
C ALA A 129 -14.74 -23.04 -0.02
N ARG A 130 -15.56 -22.21 0.65
CA ARG A 130 -16.63 -21.43 0.00
C ARG A 130 -16.08 -20.40 -0.99
N VAL A 131 -15.02 -19.69 -0.61
CA VAL A 131 -14.38 -18.70 -1.52
C VAL A 131 -13.83 -19.38 -2.75
N GLU A 132 -13.14 -20.51 -2.60
CA GLU A 132 -12.62 -21.26 -3.73
C GLU A 132 -13.73 -21.79 -4.66
N GLN A 133 -14.81 -22.32 -4.09
CA GLN A 133 -15.96 -22.79 -4.84
C GLN A 133 -16.65 -21.66 -5.61
N GLN A 134 -16.98 -20.56 -4.94
CA GLN A 134 -17.66 -19.43 -5.56
C GLN A 134 -16.77 -18.72 -6.59
N ALA A 135 -15.46 -18.65 -6.37
CA ALA A 135 -14.54 -18.11 -7.36
C ALA A 135 -14.60 -18.91 -8.68
N ARG A 136 -14.64 -20.25 -8.60
CA ARG A 136 -14.82 -21.12 -9.78
C ARG A 136 -16.19 -20.91 -10.45
N GLU A 137 -17.27 -20.78 -9.68
CA GLU A 137 -18.61 -20.51 -10.21
C GLU A 137 -18.71 -19.16 -10.91
N LEU A 138 -17.93 -18.17 -10.46
CA LEU A 138 -17.82 -16.84 -11.05
C LEU A 138 -16.84 -16.80 -12.24
N GLY A 139 -16.24 -17.93 -12.62
CA GLY A 139 -15.30 -18.04 -13.74
C GLY A 139 -13.91 -17.46 -13.45
N LEU A 140 -13.54 -17.27 -12.19
CA LEU A 140 -12.20 -16.84 -11.81
C LEU A 140 -11.19 -17.98 -11.96
N GLN A 141 -9.94 -17.63 -12.25
CA GLN A 141 -8.84 -18.59 -12.33
C GLN A 141 -8.47 -19.10 -10.92
N THR A 142 -8.50 -18.20 -9.92
CA THR A 142 -8.14 -18.53 -8.54
C THR A 142 -8.93 -17.66 -7.57
N GLY A 143 -9.38 -18.28 -6.48
CA GLY A 143 -9.83 -17.61 -5.27
C GLY A 143 -9.18 -18.30 -4.08
N ARG A 144 -8.25 -17.63 -3.41
CA ARG A 144 -7.51 -18.17 -2.25
C ARG A 144 -7.69 -17.31 -1.03
N VAL A 145 -7.71 -17.96 0.13
CA VAL A 145 -7.77 -17.31 1.43
C VAL A 145 -6.67 -17.86 2.32
N TRP A 146 -5.97 -16.96 3.02
CA TRP A 146 -5.05 -17.30 4.09
C TRP A 146 -5.46 -16.56 5.36
N VAL A 147 -5.07 -17.11 6.48
CA VAL A 147 -5.40 -16.55 7.80
C VAL A 147 -4.16 -16.61 8.67
N ASP A 148 -3.82 -15.50 9.28
CA ASP A 148 -2.84 -15.45 10.37
C ASP A 148 -3.51 -15.00 11.69
N SER A 149 -2.70 -14.75 12.72
CA SER A 149 -3.19 -14.31 14.01
C SER A 149 -3.86 -12.93 13.99
N ARG A 150 -3.58 -12.10 12.99
CA ARG A 150 -4.00 -10.69 12.93
C ARG A 150 -4.97 -10.39 11.79
N ARG A 151 -4.90 -11.17 10.69
CA ARG A 151 -5.60 -10.84 9.44
C ARG A 151 -6.11 -12.06 8.69
N VAL A 152 -7.10 -11.81 7.88
CA VAL A 152 -7.53 -12.69 6.78
C VAL A 152 -7.08 -12.02 5.49
N TYR A 153 -6.50 -12.80 4.60
CA TYR A 153 -6.04 -12.37 3.29
C TYR A 153 -6.84 -13.10 2.21
N ALA A 154 -7.32 -12.37 1.23
CA ALA A 154 -7.97 -12.96 0.06
C ALA A 154 -7.25 -12.50 -1.21
N LEU A 155 -7.04 -13.43 -2.14
CA LEU A 155 -6.50 -13.17 -3.47
C LEU A 155 -7.45 -13.78 -4.50
N LEU A 156 -7.98 -12.93 -5.37
CA LEU A 156 -8.80 -13.32 -6.51
C LEU A 156 -8.03 -13.04 -7.79
N GLN A 157 -8.00 -13.98 -8.73
CA GLN A 157 -7.35 -13.84 -10.04
C GLN A 157 -8.29 -14.18 -11.17
N GLY A 158 -8.27 -13.38 -12.22
CA GLY A 158 -9.07 -13.59 -13.41
C GLY A 158 -8.98 -12.41 -14.37
N ASP A 159 -9.32 -12.63 -15.63
CA ASP A 159 -9.37 -11.61 -16.69
C ASP A 159 -8.10 -10.74 -16.81
N GLY A 160 -6.94 -11.37 -16.63
CA GLY A 160 -5.64 -10.69 -16.74
C GLY A 160 -5.32 -9.74 -15.59
N GLY A 161 -6.07 -9.78 -14.49
CA GLY A 161 -5.85 -9.02 -13.29
C GLY A 161 -5.90 -9.86 -12.02
N HIS A 162 -5.65 -9.21 -10.91
CA HIS A 162 -5.82 -9.79 -9.57
C HIS A 162 -6.34 -8.72 -8.61
N LEU A 163 -7.04 -9.18 -7.58
CA LEU A 163 -7.57 -8.37 -6.50
C LEU A 163 -7.09 -8.97 -5.18
N VAL A 164 -6.49 -8.12 -4.37
CA VAL A 164 -6.08 -8.45 -3.00
C VAL A 164 -7.06 -7.81 -2.02
N ASP A 165 -7.40 -8.52 -0.95
CA ASP A 165 -8.11 -7.96 0.20
C ASP A 165 -7.43 -8.39 1.49
N VAL A 166 -7.35 -7.47 2.46
CA VAL A 166 -6.73 -7.70 3.76
C VAL A 166 -7.68 -7.23 4.85
N ILE A 167 -8.28 -8.17 5.53
CA ILE A 167 -9.31 -7.93 6.54
C ILE A 167 -8.68 -8.12 7.92
N PRO A 168 -8.65 -7.07 8.77
CA PRO A 168 -8.18 -7.22 10.13
C PRO A 168 -9.13 -8.14 10.91
N ARG A 169 -8.54 -9.05 11.69
CA ARG A 169 -9.33 -9.87 12.61
C ARG A 169 -9.64 -9.08 13.88
N PRO A 170 -10.85 -9.20 14.43
CA PRO A 170 -11.13 -8.65 15.74
C PRO A 170 -10.12 -9.24 16.72
N SER A 171 -9.30 -8.38 17.31
CA SER A 171 -8.29 -8.78 18.29
C SER A 171 -9.01 -9.42 19.48
N GLY A 172 -8.85 -10.72 19.66
CA GLY A 172 -9.04 -11.33 20.96
C GLY A 172 -8.04 -10.65 21.91
N SER A 173 -8.41 -10.48 23.15
CA SER A 173 -7.77 -9.72 24.23
C SER A 173 -6.30 -10.03 24.57
N ASP A 174 -5.55 -10.63 23.68
CA ASP A 174 -4.20 -11.10 23.91
C ASP A 174 -3.20 -10.08 23.41
N GLY A 175 -3.02 -8.98 24.13
CA GLY A 175 -1.82 -8.16 24.26
C GLY A 175 -0.79 -8.06 23.12
N MET A 176 -1.14 -8.47 21.92
CA MET A 176 -0.26 -8.43 20.74
C MET A 176 -0.21 -7.00 20.22
N GLU A 177 0.98 -6.41 20.16
CA GLU A 177 1.18 -5.09 19.60
C GLU A 177 0.54 -5.01 18.20
N PRO A 178 -0.24 -3.95 17.93
CA PRO A 178 -0.79 -3.73 16.60
C PRO A 178 0.38 -3.59 15.61
N GLY A 179 0.44 -4.48 14.63
CA GLY A 179 1.38 -4.34 13.50
C GLY A 179 1.10 -3.04 12.73
N LEU A 180 1.97 -2.71 11.79
CA LEU A 180 1.71 -1.58 10.90
C LEU A 180 0.34 -1.74 10.21
N PRO A 181 -0.41 -0.63 10.04
CA PRO A 181 -1.60 -0.64 9.22
C PRO A 181 -1.26 -1.14 7.81
N VAL A 182 -2.01 -2.13 7.33
CA VAL A 182 -1.93 -2.61 5.95
C VAL A 182 -3.20 -2.19 5.24
N ARG A 183 -3.07 -1.45 4.16
CA ARG A 183 -4.17 -0.95 3.34
C ARG A 183 -4.02 -1.48 1.92
N VAL A 184 -5.12 -1.71 1.24
CA VAL A 184 -5.13 -2.03 -0.19
C VAL A 184 -5.58 -0.81 -0.97
N ALA A 185 -4.81 -0.44 -1.99
CA ALA A 185 -5.12 0.63 -2.93
C ALA A 185 -5.30 0.06 -4.34
N VAL A 186 -6.13 0.74 -5.12
CA VAL A 186 -6.36 0.40 -6.53
C VAL A 186 -5.34 1.11 -7.39
N ASP A 187 -4.82 0.45 -8.43
CA ASP A 187 -3.89 1.06 -9.37
C ASP A 187 -4.49 2.30 -10.06
N ALA A 188 -3.65 3.28 -10.34
CA ALA A 188 -4.04 4.61 -10.85
C ALA A 188 -4.97 4.62 -12.08
N PRO A 189 -4.86 3.71 -13.08
CA PRO A 189 -5.77 3.69 -14.22
C PRO A 189 -7.23 3.43 -13.85
N TYR A 190 -7.49 2.70 -12.76
CA TYR A 190 -8.86 2.45 -12.29
C TYR A 190 -9.41 3.61 -11.44
N ARG A 191 -8.57 4.36 -10.73
CA ARG A 191 -8.99 5.59 -10.01
C ARG A 191 -9.58 6.62 -10.98
N SER A 192 -9.00 6.77 -12.16
CA SER A 192 -9.47 7.73 -13.18
C SER A 192 -10.85 7.39 -13.72
N ALA A 193 -11.23 6.13 -13.80
CA ALA A 193 -12.53 5.69 -14.29
C ALA A 193 -13.66 5.85 -13.26
N ALA A 194 -13.33 5.73 -11.95
CA ALA A 194 -14.30 5.81 -10.87
C ALA A 194 -14.65 7.25 -10.46
N THR A 195 -13.76 8.22 -10.70
CA THR A 195 -13.96 9.65 -10.36
C THR A 195 -14.50 10.49 -11.52
N GLY A 196 -14.62 9.92 -12.73
CA GLY A 196 -15.08 10.63 -13.94
C GLY A 196 -16.58 10.81 -14.12
N GLY A 197 -17.40 10.48 -13.13
CA GLY A 197 -18.85 10.59 -13.17
C GLY A 197 -19.43 11.80 -12.43
N SER A 198 -18.90 13.01 -12.60
CA SER A 198 -19.69 14.21 -12.29
C SER A 198 -20.64 14.46 -13.45
N PRO A 199 -21.96 14.45 -13.23
CA PRO A 199 -22.89 14.91 -14.25
C PRO A 199 -22.70 16.42 -14.40
N GLU A 200 -22.11 16.85 -15.51
CA GLU A 200 -22.24 18.24 -15.94
C GLU A 200 -23.72 18.57 -16.09
N GLY A 201 -24.20 19.43 -15.20
CA GLY A 201 -25.51 20.01 -15.24
C GLY A 201 -25.67 20.84 -16.51
N GLY A 202 -26.33 20.26 -17.51
CA GLY A 202 -26.83 20.98 -18.67
C GLY A 202 -27.89 21.98 -18.27
N GLY A 203 -27.47 23.18 -17.94
CA GLY A 203 -28.35 24.35 -17.94
C GLY A 203 -28.71 24.70 -19.37
N GLY A 204 -29.90 24.36 -19.80
CA GLY A 204 -30.53 24.89 -21.02
C GLY A 204 -31.60 25.90 -20.65
N GLN A 205 -31.40 27.13 -21.01
CA GLN A 205 -32.38 28.20 -21.21
C GLN A 205 -32.70 28.30 -22.70
N PRO A 206 -33.75 29.01 -23.04
CA PRO A 206 -34.93 29.58 -22.38
C PRO A 206 -36.24 28.94 -22.82
#